data_73e20e5f5333aeab5021369775720766
#
_entry.id   73e20e5f5333aeab5021369775720766
#
_cell.length_a   1.000
_cell.length_b   1.000
_cell.length_c   1.000
_cell.angle_alpha   90.00
_cell.angle_beta   90.00
_cell.angle_gamma   90.00
#
_symmetry.space_group_name_H-M   'P 1'
#
loop_
_entity.id
_entity.type
_entity.pdbx_description
1 polymer ?
#
loop_
_entity_poly.entity_id
_entity_poly.type
_entity_poly.pdbx_seq_one_letter_code
_entity_poly.pdbx_strand_id
1 'polypeptide(L)'
;PSFFELTTAMAFRYFADEKVDVALIEVGLGGRLDCTNIITPDLCVITNISLDHTQFLGNTLAEIAGEKAGIIKKGTPVVIGEVTEETRPVFAGKAEEMHAPIVFAEDDNRILKAENSDNGLLYETREYGCLQGELGGYYQIKNTNTILHALSQLIALEYAIKEENIRHGFARVNELTGLMGRWQKLSDHPLLICDTGHNTGGITYITQQIKSIVYDHLHIVIGMVNDKDIRGVLNLLPQDATYYFTKASVKRAHSRTGNRQCHERLPQFHQADCSPARSMQSGRGDVEAVIRSL
;
A
#
# COMPACT_ATOMS: atom_id res chain seq x y z
N PRO A 1 -3.84 -27.93 4.84
CA PRO A 1 -3.33 -26.57 4.84
C PRO A 1 -4.01 -25.74 3.75
N SER A 2 -4.20 -24.46 4.01
CA SER A 2 -4.64 -23.51 3.00
C SER A 2 -3.53 -23.29 1.96
N PHE A 3 -3.88 -22.65 0.83
CA PHE A 3 -2.90 -22.28 -0.18
C PHE A 3 -1.80 -21.36 0.40
N PHE A 4 -2.21 -20.40 1.25
CA PHE A 4 -1.25 -19.46 1.84
C PHE A 4 -0.32 -20.13 2.86
N GLU A 5 -0.83 -21.03 3.72
CA GLU A 5 0.01 -21.82 4.65
C GLU A 5 1.05 -22.66 3.89
N LEU A 6 0.63 -23.33 2.80
CA LEU A 6 1.55 -24.09 1.99
C LEU A 6 2.62 -23.22 1.34
N THR A 7 2.23 -22.09 0.76
CA THR A 7 3.14 -21.13 0.14
C THR A 7 4.15 -20.58 1.17
N THR A 8 3.69 -20.24 2.38
CA THR A 8 4.56 -19.78 3.47
C THR A 8 5.57 -20.85 3.87
N ALA A 9 5.12 -22.09 4.05
CA ALA A 9 6.02 -23.19 4.38
C ALA A 9 7.07 -23.44 3.27
N MET A 10 6.67 -23.36 2.01
CA MET A 10 7.57 -23.46 0.86
C MET A 10 8.60 -22.30 0.85
N ALA A 11 8.16 -21.07 1.12
CA ALA A 11 9.05 -19.91 1.16
C ALA A 11 10.09 -20.05 2.28
N PHE A 12 9.68 -20.41 3.50
CA PHE A 12 10.63 -20.61 4.59
C PHE A 12 11.60 -21.76 4.32
N ARG A 13 11.12 -22.86 3.73
CA ARG A 13 11.99 -23.96 3.32
C ARG A 13 12.99 -23.50 2.26
N TYR A 14 12.54 -22.74 1.25
CA TYR A 14 13.41 -22.20 0.22
C TYR A 14 14.48 -21.26 0.80
N PHE A 15 14.11 -20.32 1.67
CA PHE A 15 15.08 -19.44 2.32
C PHE A 15 16.12 -20.19 3.14
N ALA A 16 15.71 -21.27 3.82
CA ALA A 16 16.63 -22.12 4.56
C ALA A 16 17.59 -22.89 3.65
N ASP A 17 17.11 -23.43 2.54
CA ASP A 17 17.91 -24.16 1.56
C ASP A 17 18.90 -23.23 0.84
N GLU A 18 18.47 -22.01 0.45
CA GLU A 18 19.31 -21.00 -0.19
C GLU A 18 20.22 -20.27 0.80
N LYS A 19 20.01 -20.43 2.10
CA LYS A 19 20.81 -19.78 3.18
C LYS A 19 20.87 -18.26 2.99
N VAL A 20 19.71 -17.64 2.76
CA VAL A 20 19.64 -16.20 2.55
C VAL A 20 20.17 -15.44 3.77
N ASP A 21 20.90 -14.35 3.55
CA ASP A 21 21.44 -13.50 4.61
C ASP A 21 20.34 -12.70 5.32
N VAL A 22 19.29 -12.30 4.58
CA VAL A 22 18.16 -11.53 5.08
C VAL A 22 16.89 -12.03 4.42
N ALA A 23 15.84 -12.22 5.22
CA ALA A 23 14.50 -12.50 4.73
C ALA A 23 13.54 -11.37 5.16
N LEU A 24 12.92 -10.70 4.20
CA LEU A 24 11.84 -9.75 4.46
C LEU A 24 10.50 -10.48 4.35
N ILE A 25 9.79 -10.59 5.47
CA ILE A 25 8.56 -11.36 5.57
C ILE A 25 7.36 -10.42 5.68
N GLU A 26 6.50 -10.41 4.67
CA GLU A 26 5.22 -9.69 4.72
C GLU A 26 4.14 -10.60 5.30
N VAL A 27 3.41 -10.08 6.29
CA VAL A 27 2.25 -10.74 6.89
C VAL A 27 1.12 -10.81 5.88
N GLY A 28 0.49 -11.98 5.73
CA GLY A 28 -0.62 -12.16 4.80
C GLY A 28 -1.92 -11.52 5.28
N LEU A 29 -2.29 -11.75 6.56
CA LEU A 29 -3.52 -11.23 7.14
C LEU A 29 -3.39 -11.02 8.66
N GLY A 30 -3.69 -9.80 9.12
CA GLY A 30 -3.65 -9.46 10.55
C GLY A 30 -2.23 -9.47 11.10
N GLY A 31 -1.85 -10.52 11.77
CA GLY A 31 -0.51 -10.72 12.34
C GLY A 31 -0.47 -11.84 13.38
N ARG A 32 -1.25 -11.73 14.43
CA ARG A 32 -1.23 -12.66 15.58
C ARG A 32 -1.40 -14.13 15.18
N LEU A 33 -2.34 -14.41 14.30
CA LEU A 33 -2.67 -15.77 13.83
C LEU A 33 -2.19 -16.04 12.39
N ASP A 34 -1.38 -15.13 11.83
CA ASP A 34 -0.85 -15.34 10.49
C ASP A 34 0.20 -16.46 10.48
N CYS A 35 0.19 -17.27 9.44
CA CYS A 35 1.12 -18.40 9.33
C CYS A 35 2.59 -17.97 9.18
N THR A 36 2.86 -16.71 8.82
CA THR A 36 4.21 -16.14 8.82
C THR A 36 4.71 -15.84 10.24
N ASN A 37 3.83 -15.75 11.24
CA ASN A 37 4.15 -15.31 12.59
C ASN A 37 4.84 -16.36 13.48
N ILE A 38 5.36 -17.42 12.89
CA ILE A 38 6.16 -18.46 13.57
C ILE A 38 7.62 -18.04 13.78
N ILE A 39 8.05 -16.94 13.18
CA ILE A 39 9.43 -16.43 13.24
C ILE A 39 9.66 -15.55 14.46
N THR A 40 10.95 -15.38 14.79
CA THR A 40 11.42 -14.32 15.70
C THR A 40 12.28 -13.37 14.86
N PRO A 41 11.73 -12.22 14.42
CA PRO A 41 12.44 -11.29 13.55
C PRO A 41 13.41 -10.41 14.35
N ASP A 42 14.40 -9.82 13.68
CA ASP A 42 15.28 -8.81 14.26
C ASP A 42 14.60 -7.44 14.39
N LEU A 43 13.62 -7.18 13.54
CA LEU A 43 12.81 -5.95 13.53
C LEU A 43 11.38 -6.25 13.11
N CYS A 44 10.41 -5.68 13.83
CA CYS A 44 9.00 -5.64 13.42
C CYS A 44 8.66 -4.26 12.85
N VAL A 45 7.86 -4.21 11.78
CA VAL A 45 7.33 -2.96 11.23
C VAL A 45 5.83 -3.08 11.03
N ILE A 46 5.05 -2.12 11.51
CA ILE A 46 3.62 -2.01 11.28
C ILE A 46 3.38 -0.64 10.65
N THR A 47 2.96 -0.61 9.39
CA THR A 47 2.91 0.62 8.60
C THR A 47 1.76 1.53 8.98
N ASN A 48 0.53 1.00 8.98
CA ASN A 48 -0.68 1.72 9.39
C ASN A 48 -1.81 0.76 9.77
N ILE A 49 -2.89 1.31 10.31
CA ILE A 49 -4.14 0.60 10.57
C ILE A 49 -5.27 1.29 9.81
N SER A 50 -6.02 0.50 9.07
CA SER A 50 -7.26 0.92 8.42
C SER A 50 -8.33 -0.17 8.58
N LEU A 51 -9.60 0.20 8.44
CA LEU A 51 -10.70 -0.76 8.40
C LEU A 51 -10.60 -1.58 7.12
N ASP A 52 -10.05 -2.76 7.22
CA ASP A 52 -9.98 -3.76 6.17
C ASP A 52 -10.12 -5.16 6.79
N HIS A 53 -10.64 -6.11 6.02
CA HIS A 53 -10.86 -7.49 6.49
C HIS A 53 -11.60 -7.58 7.84
N THR A 54 -12.58 -6.69 8.05
CA THR A 54 -13.30 -6.55 9.33
C THR A 54 -14.00 -7.83 9.78
N GLN A 55 -14.35 -8.72 8.84
CA GLN A 55 -14.92 -10.04 9.13
C GLN A 55 -13.97 -10.96 9.92
N PHE A 56 -12.66 -10.72 9.87
CA PHE A 56 -11.64 -11.55 10.49
C PHE A 56 -10.84 -10.83 11.57
N LEU A 57 -10.60 -9.52 11.41
CA LEU A 57 -9.68 -8.75 12.25
C LEU A 57 -10.37 -7.90 13.31
N GLY A 58 -11.70 -7.75 13.21
CA GLY A 58 -12.48 -6.90 14.11
C GLY A 58 -13.10 -5.68 13.42
N ASN A 59 -13.98 -5.00 14.13
CA ASN A 59 -14.80 -3.90 13.61
C ASN A 59 -14.30 -2.52 14.03
N THR A 60 -13.26 -2.46 14.84
CA THR A 60 -12.64 -1.23 15.34
C THR A 60 -11.15 -1.18 14.98
N LEU A 61 -10.59 0.03 14.91
CA LEU A 61 -9.15 0.19 14.67
C LEU A 61 -8.31 -0.45 15.79
N ALA A 62 -8.79 -0.40 17.04
CA ALA A 62 -8.11 -1.02 18.19
C ALA A 62 -8.05 -2.54 18.06
N GLU A 63 -9.14 -3.20 17.65
CA GLU A 63 -9.16 -4.66 17.44
C GLU A 63 -8.18 -5.06 16.33
N ILE A 64 -8.20 -4.36 15.18
CA ILE A 64 -7.28 -4.60 14.07
C ILE A 64 -5.82 -4.34 14.49
N ALA A 65 -5.58 -3.27 15.28
CA ALA A 65 -4.27 -2.99 15.85
C ALA A 65 -3.78 -4.12 16.76
N GLY A 66 -4.67 -4.69 17.58
CA GLY A 66 -4.37 -5.85 18.44
C GLY A 66 -3.92 -7.08 17.65
N GLU A 67 -4.62 -7.39 16.54
CA GLU A 67 -4.21 -8.49 15.66
C GLU A 67 -2.86 -8.24 15.01
N LYS A 68 -2.60 -7.00 14.53
CA LYS A 68 -1.30 -6.67 13.94
C LYS A 68 -0.17 -6.59 14.98
N ALA A 69 -0.46 -6.10 16.18
CA ALA A 69 0.50 -6.08 17.30
C ALA A 69 0.97 -7.49 17.71
N GLY A 70 0.23 -8.54 17.31
CA GLY A 70 0.64 -9.93 17.53
C GLY A 70 1.95 -10.37 16.88
N ILE A 71 2.52 -9.54 15.97
CA ILE A 71 3.86 -9.80 15.42
C ILE A 71 4.99 -9.28 16.33
N ILE A 72 4.67 -8.43 17.32
CA ILE A 72 5.67 -7.89 18.26
C ILE A 72 6.17 -9.03 19.14
N LYS A 73 7.47 -9.29 19.11
CA LYS A 73 8.12 -10.37 19.84
C LYS A 73 8.93 -9.83 21.02
N LYS A 74 9.19 -10.72 21.98
CA LYS A 74 9.92 -10.36 23.20
C LYS A 74 11.30 -9.78 22.88
N GLY A 75 11.54 -8.54 23.33
CA GLY A 75 12.81 -7.84 23.15
C GLY A 75 13.14 -7.39 21.74
N THR A 76 12.29 -7.71 20.74
CA THR A 76 12.48 -7.32 19.34
C THR A 76 12.01 -5.88 19.14
N PRO A 77 12.83 -4.97 18.61
CA PRO A 77 12.41 -3.61 18.31
C PRO A 77 11.26 -3.58 17.31
N VAL A 78 10.37 -2.61 17.46
CA VAL A 78 9.24 -2.41 16.56
C VAL A 78 9.10 -0.95 16.14
N VAL A 79 8.87 -0.75 14.85
CA VAL A 79 8.55 0.57 14.27
C VAL A 79 7.08 0.57 13.88
N ILE A 80 6.34 1.56 14.39
CA ILE A 80 4.95 1.83 14.02
C ILE A 80 4.93 3.08 13.15
N GLY A 81 4.37 2.97 11.94
CA GLY A 81 4.30 4.08 10.99
C GLY A 81 3.26 5.11 11.40
N GLU A 82 2.01 4.88 11.03
CA GLU A 82 0.90 5.77 11.38
C GLU A 82 0.11 5.22 12.57
N VAL A 83 -0.29 6.12 13.46
CA VAL A 83 -1.13 5.78 14.61
C VAL A 83 -2.29 6.77 14.76
N THR A 84 -3.33 6.35 15.45
CA THR A 84 -4.44 7.17 15.93
C THR A 84 -4.47 7.16 17.45
N GLU A 85 -5.28 8.03 18.06
CA GLU A 85 -5.53 7.99 19.51
C GLU A 85 -6.03 6.62 19.98
N GLU A 86 -6.76 5.90 19.11
CA GLU A 86 -7.32 4.58 19.39
C GLU A 86 -6.26 3.46 19.27
N THR A 87 -5.34 3.53 18.31
CA THR A 87 -4.38 2.45 18.04
C THR A 87 -3.07 2.56 18.81
N ARG A 88 -2.62 3.77 19.13
CA ARG A 88 -1.36 4.01 19.85
C ARG A 88 -1.28 3.26 21.19
N PRO A 89 -2.29 3.31 22.09
CA PRO A 89 -2.21 2.59 23.37
C PRO A 89 -2.15 1.07 23.20
N VAL A 90 -2.74 0.51 22.13
CA VAL A 90 -2.68 -0.92 21.83
C VAL A 90 -1.25 -1.34 21.53
N PHE A 91 -0.54 -0.60 20.66
CA PHE A 91 0.85 -0.89 20.33
C PHE A 91 1.78 -0.66 21.52
N ALA A 92 1.59 0.43 22.25
CA ALA A 92 2.40 0.74 23.43
C ALA A 92 2.27 -0.35 24.50
N GLY A 93 1.03 -0.76 24.83
CA GLY A 93 0.77 -1.82 25.80
C GLY A 93 1.36 -3.17 25.38
N LYS A 94 1.25 -3.53 24.07
CA LYS A 94 1.86 -4.76 23.57
C LYS A 94 3.38 -4.73 23.57
N ALA A 95 3.99 -3.61 23.25
CA ALA A 95 5.43 -3.44 23.33
C ALA A 95 5.94 -3.54 24.78
N GLU A 96 5.24 -2.94 25.74
CA GLU A 96 5.54 -3.05 27.15
C GLU A 96 5.45 -4.50 27.64
N GLU A 97 4.35 -5.21 27.31
CA GLU A 97 4.16 -6.65 27.62
C GLU A 97 5.34 -7.48 27.12
N MET A 98 5.80 -7.19 25.92
CA MET A 98 6.87 -7.93 25.24
C MET A 98 8.27 -7.39 25.57
N HIS A 99 8.41 -6.37 26.39
CA HIS A 99 9.68 -5.66 26.62
C HIS A 99 10.38 -5.28 25.32
N ALA A 100 9.61 -4.91 24.29
CA ALA A 100 10.06 -4.55 22.97
C ALA A 100 10.33 -3.04 22.88
N PRO A 101 11.52 -2.60 22.45
CA PRO A 101 11.74 -1.20 22.12
C PRO A 101 10.77 -0.76 21.02
N ILE A 102 10.03 0.33 21.24
CA ILE A 102 9.04 0.83 20.28
C ILE A 102 9.38 2.22 19.78
N VAL A 103 9.24 2.43 18.48
CA VAL A 103 9.37 3.73 17.82
C VAL A 103 8.08 4.03 17.07
N PHE A 104 7.48 5.18 17.33
CA PHE A 104 6.38 5.72 16.55
C PHE A 104 6.96 6.71 15.53
N ALA A 105 6.92 6.36 14.26
CA ALA A 105 7.55 7.17 13.21
C ALA A 105 6.93 8.58 13.07
N GLU A 106 5.66 8.73 13.41
CA GLU A 106 4.98 10.03 13.37
C GLU A 106 5.46 11.01 14.45
N ASP A 107 6.08 10.52 15.53
CA ASP A 107 6.61 11.39 16.60
C ASP A 107 7.90 12.12 16.17
N ASP A 108 8.59 11.60 15.16
CA ASP A 108 9.79 12.19 14.57
C ASP A 108 9.74 12.15 13.05
N ASN A 109 9.19 13.19 12.44
CA ASN A 109 9.13 13.29 11.00
C ASN A 109 10.52 13.61 10.42
N ARG A 110 11.09 12.67 9.67
CA ARG A 110 12.39 12.77 9.01
C ARG A 110 12.31 13.38 7.61
N ILE A 111 11.12 13.54 7.08
CA ILE A 111 10.88 14.14 5.77
C ILE A 111 10.52 15.61 5.99
N LEU A 112 11.40 16.51 5.54
CA LEU A 112 11.20 17.96 5.64
C LEU A 112 10.27 18.46 4.54
N LYS A 113 10.39 17.88 3.34
CA LYS A 113 9.60 18.22 2.15
C LYS A 113 9.48 16.99 1.23
N ALA A 114 8.37 16.92 0.50
CA ALA A 114 8.19 15.95 -0.57
C ALA A 114 7.49 16.61 -1.76
N GLU A 115 7.99 16.39 -2.96
CA GLU A 115 7.47 16.95 -4.20
C GLU A 115 7.35 15.85 -5.26
N ASN A 116 6.38 16.01 -6.16
CA ASN A 116 6.30 15.15 -7.34
C ASN A 116 7.51 15.38 -8.24
N SER A 117 8.07 14.31 -8.77
CA SER A 117 9.11 14.33 -9.79
C SER A 117 8.67 13.48 -10.99
N ASP A 118 9.39 13.56 -12.10
CA ASP A 118 9.10 12.75 -13.29
C ASP A 118 9.10 11.25 -13.00
N ASN A 119 9.89 10.82 -12.01
CA ASN A 119 10.08 9.44 -11.61
C ASN A 119 9.65 9.19 -10.14
N GLY A 120 8.44 9.57 -9.75
CA GLY A 120 7.92 9.34 -8.42
C GLY A 120 7.96 10.57 -7.52
N LEU A 121 8.61 10.51 -6.36
CA LEU A 121 8.67 11.58 -5.37
C LEU A 121 10.12 11.95 -5.04
N LEU A 122 10.40 13.23 -4.99
CA LEU A 122 11.66 13.76 -4.46
C LEU A 122 11.44 14.18 -3.02
N TYR A 123 12.19 13.57 -2.11
CA TYR A 123 12.15 13.87 -0.68
C TYR A 123 13.35 14.74 -0.28
N GLU A 124 13.12 15.74 0.55
CA GLU A 124 14.13 16.37 1.36
C GLU A 124 14.10 15.75 2.75
N THR A 125 15.18 15.06 3.13
CA THR A 125 15.25 14.33 4.40
C THR A 125 16.29 14.92 5.34
N ARG A 126 16.14 14.68 6.66
CA ARG A 126 17.09 15.19 7.66
C ARG A 126 18.48 14.54 7.54
N GLU A 127 18.52 13.23 7.33
CA GLU A 127 19.75 12.45 7.39
C GLU A 127 20.44 12.34 6.04
N TYR A 128 19.66 12.28 4.94
CA TYR A 128 20.19 11.96 3.61
C TYR A 128 20.08 13.14 2.61
N GLY A 129 19.57 14.33 3.04
CA GLY A 129 19.29 15.44 2.12
C GLY A 129 18.25 15.02 1.06
N CYS A 130 18.52 15.37 -0.20
CA CYS A 130 17.65 14.96 -1.31
C CYS A 130 17.71 13.45 -1.55
N LEU A 131 16.55 12.79 -1.52
CA LEU A 131 16.37 11.36 -1.76
C LEU A 131 15.31 11.15 -2.84
N GLN A 132 15.68 10.56 -3.98
CA GLN A 132 14.74 10.20 -5.03
C GLN A 132 14.04 8.89 -4.69
N GLY A 133 12.69 8.92 -4.62
CA GLY A 133 11.85 7.72 -4.52
C GLY A 133 11.14 7.45 -5.84
N GLU A 134 11.26 6.24 -6.36
CA GLU A 134 10.62 5.80 -7.61
C GLU A 134 9.10 5.65 -7.44
N LEU A 135 8.63 5.26 -6.25
CA LEU A 135 7.21 5.07 -6.01
C LEU A 135 6.49 6.41 -5.86
N GLY A 136 5.47 6.63 -6.70
CA GLY A 136 4.56 7.76 -6.58
C GLY A 136 3.51 7.54 -5.49
N GLY A 137 2.61 8.53 -5.32
CA GLY A 137 1.53 8.48 -4.34
C GLY A 137 1.86 9.15 -3.01
N TYR A 138 0.97 10.03 -2.56
CA TYR A 138 1.20 10.81 -1.32
C TYR A 138 1.29 9.94 -0.06
N TYR A 139 0.67 8.76 -0.06
CA TYR A 139 0.84 7.78 1.02
C TYR A 139 2.29 7.28 1.16
N GLN A 140 3.10 7.39 0.11
CA GLN A 140 4.51 7.03 0.18
C GLN A 140 5.34 7.97 1.06
N ILE A 141 4.87 9.19 1.31
CA ILE A 141 5.56 10.11 2.23
C ILE A 141 5.59 9.50 3.64
N LYS A 142 4.47 8.98 4.10
CA LYS A 142 4.37 8.32 5.41
C LYS A 142 5.10 6.97 5.44
N ASN A 143 4.96 6.19 4.37
CA ASN A 143 5.72 4.94 4.23
C ASN A 143 7.23 5.20 4.26
N THR A 144 7.71 6.22 3.55
CA THR A 144 9.13 6.60 3.53
C THR A 144 9.59 7.01 4.93
N ASN A 145 8.80 7.80 5.68
CA ASN A 145 9.14 8.12 7.06
C ASN A 145 9.30 6.85 7.91
N THR A 146 8.36 5.91 7.79
CA THR A 146 8.42 4.61 8.47
C THR A 146 9.66 3.81 8.08
N ILE A 147 10.00 3.77 6.78
CA ILE A 147 11.19 3.08 6.26
C ILE A 147 12.47 3.70 6.82
N LEU A 148 12.58 5.04 6.88
CA LEU A 148 13.76 5.71 7.43
C LEU A 148 13.98 5.35 8.91
N HIS A 149 12.91 5.24 9.70
CA HIS A 149 13.00 4.75 11.07
C HIS A 149 13.41 3.27 11.14
N ALA A 150 12.83 2.42 10.28
CA ALA A 150 13.18 1.01 10.21
C ALA A 150 14.65 0.80 9.83
N LEU A 151 15.15 1.56 8.83
CA LEU A 151 16.57 1.53 8.45
C LEU A 151 17.49 1.92 9.60
N SER A 152 17.13 2.94 10.40
CA SER A 152 17.91 3.33 11.57
C SER A 152 17.96 2.22 12.63
N GLN A 153 16.86 1.48 12.83
CA GLN A 153 16.87 0.33 13.72
C GLN A 153 17.78 -0.79 13.19
N LEU A 154 17.71 -1.10 11.89
CA LEU A 154 18.58 -2.11 11.27
C LEU A 154 20.06 -1.73 11.35
N ILE A 155 20.39 -0.44 11.12
CA ILE A 155 21.77 0.06 11.27
C ILE A 155 22.24 -0.06 12.73
N ALA A 156 21.37 0.24 13.70
CA ALA A 156 21.67 0.07 15.12
C ALA A 156 21.85 -1.40 15.52
N LEU A 157 21.25 -2.32 14.78
CA LEU A 157 21.46 -3.79 14.88
C LEU A 157 22.67 -4.30 14.06
N GLU A 158 23.52 -3.36 13.63
CA GLU A 158 24.77 -3.65 12.91
C GLU A 158 24.60 -4.26 11.50
N TYR A 159 23.42 -4.11 10.88
CA TYR A 159 23.26 -4.42 9.46
C TYR A 159 24.13 -3.50 8.60
N ALA A 160 24.86 -4.07 7.65
CA ALA A 160 25.79 -3.35 6.77
C ALA A 160 25.08 -2.52 5.70
N ILE A 161 24.24 -1.55 6.12
CA ILE A 161 23.47 -0.67 5.24
C ILE A 161 24.22 0.65 5.11
N LYS A 162 24.68 0.96 3.88
CA LYS A 162 25.32 2.22 3.55
C LYS A 162 24.32 3.19 2.92
N GLU A 163 24.62 4.49 2.94
CA GLU A 163 23.79 5.51 2.30
C GLU A 163 23.55 5.22 0.81
N GLU A 164 24.57 4.74 0.09
CA GLU A 164 24.44 4.36 -1.33
C GLU A 164 23.38 3.28 -1.56
N ASN A 165 23.26 2.31 -0.63
CA ASN A 165 22.24 1.27 -0.70
C ASN A 165 20.82 1.84 -0.50
N ILE A 166 20.68 2.80 0.42
CA ILE A 166 19.42 3.49 0.68
C ILE A 166 19.00 4.28 -0.56
N ARG A 167 19.88 5.10 -1.11
CA ARG A 167 19.59 5.88 -2.32
C ARG A 167 19.22 4.99 -3.51
N HIS A 168 19.98 3.93 -3.72
CA HIS A 168 19.73 2.97 -4.80
C HIS A 168 18.41 2.24 -4.61
N GLY A 169 18.12 1.77 -3.39
CA GLY A 169 16.87 1.07 -3.07
C GLY A 169 15.64 1.94 -3.27
N PHE A 170 15.66 3.23 -2.87
CA PHE A 170 14.55 4.14 -3.09
C PHE A 170 14.36 4.50 -4.57
N ALA A 171 15.43 4.67 -5.32
CA ALA A 171 15.38 5.13 -6.71
C ALA A 171 15.00 4.03 -7.72
N ARG A 172 15.09 2.74 -7.35
CA ARG A 172 14.95 1.60 -8.28
C ARG A 172 14.10 0.47 -7.70
N VAL A 173 13.00 0.80 -7.04
CA VAL A 173 12.12 -0.20 -6.38
C VAL A 173 11.54 -1.19 -7.38
N ASN A 174 10.97 -0.69 -8.49
CA ASN A 174 10.31 -1.53 -9.49
C ASN A 174 11.31 -2.49 -10.15
N GLU A 175 12.51 -2.00 -10.50
CA GLU A 175 13.55 -2.82 -11.10
C GLU A 175 14.07 -3.89 -10.14
N LEU A 176 14.32 -3.52 -8.88
CA LEU A 176 14.91 -4.43 -7.89
C LEU A 176 13.91 -5.45 -7.36
N THR A 177 12.61 -5.13 -7.33
CA THR A 177 11.60 -5.96 -6.66
C THR A 177 10.48 -6.45 -7.57
N GLY A 178 10.30 -5.85 -8.74
CA GLY A 178 9.14 -6.10 -9.60
C GLY A 178 7.82 -5.54 -9.07
N LEU A 179 7.85 -4.68 -8.03
CA LEU A 179 6.66 -4.08 -7.45
C LEU A 179 5.97 -3.18 -8.47
N MET A 180 4.67 -3.36 -8.66
CA MET A 180 3.85 -2.59 -9.59
C MET A 180 2.60 -2.05 -8.91
N GLY A 181 1.96 -1.04 -9.55
CA GLY A 181 0.64 -0.55 -9.13
C GLY A 181 0.67 0.29 -7.85
N ARG A 182 1.69 1.11 -7.65
CA ARG A 182 1.77 2.09 -6.56
C ARG A 182 1.88 3.49 -7.15
N TRP A 183 0.73 4.06 -7.56
CA TRP A 183 0.64 5.30 -8.33
C TRP A 183 1.58 5.29 -9.53
N GLN A 184 1.62 4.15 -10.18
CA GLN A 184 2.56 3.86 -11.26
C GLN A 184 2.13 4.55 -12.55
N LYS A 185 2.97 5.43 -13.07
CA LYS A 185 2.77 6.02 -14.39
C LYS A 185 3.12 5.01 -15.47
N LEU A 186 2.14 4.65 -16.29
CA LEU A 186 2.28 3.68 -17.39
C LEU A 186 2.46 4.37 -18.75
N SER A 187 1.96 5.62 -18.89
CA SER A 187 2.06 6.43 -20.11
C SER A 187 1.94 7.91 -19.77
N ASP A 188 2.56 8.77 -20.57
CA ASP A 188 2.44 10.22 -20.47
C ASP A 188 1.34 10.80 -21.38
N HIS A 189 1.05 10.14 -22.51
CA HIS A 189 0.10 10.62 -23.50
C HIS A 189 -0.74 9.46 -24.05
N PRO A 190 -2.01 9.27 -23.61
CA PRO A 190 -2.62 9.97 -22.46
C PRO A 190 -1.93 9.62 -21.14
N LEU A 191 -2.07 10.47 -20.14
CA LEU A 191 -1.57 10.16 -18.80
C LEU A 191 -2.33 8.94 -18.26
N LEU A 192 -1.60 7.84 -18.08
CA LEU A 192 -2.15 6.58 -17.58
C LEU A 192 -1.45 6.20 -16.27
N ILE A 193 -2.23 6.15 -15.20
CA ILE A 193 -1.74 5.78 -13.86
C ILE A 193 -2.42 4.50 -13.40
N CYS A 194 -1.65 3.60 -12.81
CA CYS A 194 -2.12 2.37 -12.18
C CYS A 194 -1.86 2.40 -10.68
N ASP A 195 -2.90 2.10 -9.89
CA ASP A 195 -2.79 1.92 -8.45
C ASP A 195 -3.61 0.71 -7.99
N THR A 196 -3.16 0.02 -6.96
CA THR A 196 -3.83 -1.16 -6.40
C THR A 196 -4.65 -0.83 -5.14
N GLY A 197 -4.83 0.43 -4.81
CA GLY A 197 -5.68 0.86 -3.70
C GLY A 197 -7.11 0.35 -3.86
N HIS A 198 -7.64 -0.32 -2.82
CA HIS A 198 -8.92 -1.03 -2.90
C HIS A 198 -9.76 -0.93 -1.62
N ASN A 199 -9.27 -0.20 -0.62
CA ASN A 199 -9.98 0.09 0.63
C ASN A 199 -10.16 1.60 0.81
N THR A 200 -10.99 2.01 1.76
CA THR A 200 -11.30 3.43 1.98
C THR A 200 -10.06 4.26 2.33
N GLY A 201 -9.11 3.70 3.10
CA GLY A 201 -7.86 4.37 3.43
C GLY A 201 -7.01 4.68 2.19
N GLY A 202 -6.74 3.67 1.35
CA GLY A 202 -5.97 3.83 0.12
C GLY A 202 -6.66 4.77 -0.88
N ILE A 203 -7.96 4.61 -1.08
CA ILE A 203 -8.74 5.45 -2.01
C ILE A 203 -8.79 6.93 -1.55
N THR A 204 -8.77 7.19 -0.26
CA THR A 204 -8.67 8.58 0.24
C THR A 204 -7.40 9.27 -0.28
N TYR A 205 -6.25 8.62 -0.18
CA TYR A 205 -4.99 9.17 -0.70
C TYR A 205 -5.01 9.31 -2.22
N ILE A 206 -5.50 8.29 -2.94
CA ILE A 206 -5.65 8.32 -4.41
C ILE A 206 -6.51 9.51 -4.83
N THR A 207 -7.65 9.73 -4.20
CA THR A 207 -8.56 10.83 -4.51
C THR A 207 -7.94 12.20 -4.22
N GLN A 208 -7.19 12.33 -3.13
CA GLN A 208 -6.45 13.56 -2.82
C GLN A 208 -5.40 13.85 -3.91
N GLN A 209 -4.72 12.84 -4.39
CA GLN A 209 -3.70 12.98 -5.41
C GLN A 209 -4.31 13.29 -6.79
N ILE A 210 -5.43 12.67 -7.16
CA ILE A 210 -6.17 13.03 -8.38
C ILE A 210 -6.51 14.52 -8.39
N LYS A 211 -6.96 15.08 -7.27
CA LYS A 211 -7.29 16.51 -7.14
C LYS A 211 -6.08 17.43 -7.33
N SER A 212 -4.88 16.95 -7.20
CA SER A 212 -3.65 17.73 -7.41
C SER A 212 -3.13 17.71 -8.85
N ILE A 213 -3.73 16.90 -9.72
CA ILE A 213 -3.37 16.79 -11.15
C ILE A 213 -4.32 17.68 -11.96
N VAL A 214 -3.76 18.41 -12.93
CA VAL A 214 -4.55 19.14 -13.91
C VAL A 214 -4.88 18.20 -15.06
N TYR A 215 -6.17 18.03 -15.37
CA TYR A 215 -6.67 17.21 -16.48
C TYR A 215 -7.92 17.84 -17.08
N ASP A 216 -8.19 17.60 -18.34
CA ASP A 216 -9.42 18.01 -19.01
C ASP A 216 -10.54 17.02 -18.76
N HIS A 217 -10.22 15.73 -18.86
CA HIS A 217 -11.16 14.64 -18.62
C HIS A 217 -10.51 13.56 -17.74
N LEU A 218 -11.27 13.09 -16.74
CA LEU A 218 -10.86 11.98 -15.87
C LEU A 218 -11.62 10.71 -16.22
N HIS A 219 -10.88 9.67 -16.54
CA HIS A 219 -11.41 8.32 -16.75
C HIS A 219 -10.91 7.40 -15.65
N ILE A 220 -11.84 6.69 -14.99
CA ILE A 220 -11.50 5.75 -13.90
C ILE A 220 -11.94 4.34 -14.30
N VAL A 221 -10.96 3.44 -14.45
CA VAL A 221 -11.20 2.01 -14.64
C VAL A 221 -11.09 1.33 -13.28
N ILE A 222 -12.17 0.77 -12.77
CA ILE A 222 -12.21 0.16 -11.43
C ILE A 222 -12.82 -1.23 -11.45
N GLY A 223 -12.18 -2.17 -10.73
CA GLY A 223 -12.70 -3.51 -10.43
C GLY A 223 -12.51 -3.82 -8.96
N MET A 224 -13.51 -4.42 -8.34
CA MET A 224 -13.47 -4.74 -6.91
C MET A 224 -13.95 -6.18 -6.66
N VAL A 225 -13.57 -6.72 -5.51
CA VAL A 225 -14.05 -8.00 -5.02
C VAL A 225 -15.19 -7.82 -3.98
N ASN A 226 -16.02 -8.85 -3.80
CA ASN A 226 -17.25 -8.74 -3.00
C ASN A 226 -17.04 -8.53 -1.50
N ASP A 227 -15.85 -8.80 -1.00
CA ASP A 227 -15.48 -8.71 0.42
C ASP A 227 -15.00 -7.31 0.86
N LYS A 228 -15.08 -6.32 -0.03
CA LYS A 228 -14.66 -4.94 0.24
C LYS A 228 -15.84 -4.00 0.44
N ASP A 229 -15.61 -2.90 1.16
CA ASP A 229 -16.58 -1.80 1.32
C ASP A 229 -16.71 -0.97 0.03
N ILE A 230 -17.43 -1.54 -0.94
CA ILE A 230 -17.62 -0.92 -2.25
C ILE A 230 -18.31 0.45 -2.13
N ARG A 231 -19.30 0.58 -1.22
CA ARG A 231 -20.01 1.83 -1.05
C ARG A 231 -19.14 2.94 -0.47
N GLY A 232 -18.34 2.61 0.55
CA GLY A 232 -17.37 3.54 1.13
C GLY A 232 -16.34 4.01 0.10
N VAL A 233 -15.81 3.10 -0.71
CA VAL A 233 -14.87 3.43 -1.79
C VAL A 233 -15.51 4.34 -2.84
N LEU A 234 -16.69 4.00 -3.38
CA LEU A 234 -17.35 4.78 -4.42
C LEU A 234 -17.76 6.18 -3.95
N ASN A 235 -18.11 6.35 -2.67
CA ASN A 235 -18.42 7.65 -2.11
C ASN A 235 -17.21 8.61 -2.00
N LEU A 236 -15.99 8.07 -2.00
CA LEU A 236 -14.76 8.86 -1.95
C LEU A 236 -14.29 9.31 -3.33
N LEU A 237 -14.67 8.60 -4.39
CA LEU A 237 -14.20 8.85 -5.75
C LEU A 237 -14.83 10.13 -6.35
N PRO A 238 -14.13 10.84 -7.27
CA PRO A 238 -14.64 12.04 -7.94
C PRO A 238 -15.95 11.77 -8.68
N GLN A 239 -16.92 12.67 -8.56
CA GLN A 239 -18.23 12.50 -9.21
C GLN A 239 -18.27 12.96 -10.67
N ASP A 240 -17.30 13.76 -11.09
CA ASP A 240 -17.12 14.34 -12.41
C ASP A 240 -16.27 13.52 -13.37
N ALA A 241 -15.99 12.26 -13.01
CA ALA A 241 -15.20 11.32 -13.82
C ALA A 241 -16.09 10.38 -14.66
N THR A 242 -15.54 9.87 -15.75
CA THR A 242 -16.13 8.78 -16.53
C THR A 242 -15.65 7.44 -15.96
N TYR A 243 -16.60 6.59 -15.58
CA TYR A 243 -16.30 5.31 -14.91
C TYR A 243 -16.43 4.11 -15.84
N TYR A 244 -15.44 3.22 -15.78
CA TYR A 244 -15.42 1.94 -16.48
C TYR A 244 -15.31 0.82 -15.43
N PHE A 245 -16.39 0.06 -15.24
CA PHE A 245 -16.39 -1.06 -14.31
C PHE A 245 -15.91 -2.33 -14.98
N THR A 246 -14.88 -2.93 -14.42
CA THR A 246 -14.33 -4.21 -14.88
C THR A 246 -14.57 -5.29 -13.83
N LYS A 247 -14.43 -6.55 -14.25
CA LYS A 247 -14.54 -7.72 -13.39
C LYS A 247 -13.34 -8.62 -13.65
N ALA A 248 -12.60 -8.94 -12.60
CA ALA A 248 -11.58 -9.99 -12.69
C ALA A 248 -12.19 -11.37 -12.93
N SER A 249 -11.47 -12.26 -13.62
CA SER A 249 -11.90 -13.64 -13.90
C SER A 249 -11.73 -14.56 -12.70
N VAL A 250 -12.05 -14.09 -11.47
CA VAL A 250 -11.97 -14.83 -10.22
C VAL A 250 -13.35 -15.01 -9.58
N LYS A 251 -13.58 -16.12 -8.87
CA LYS A 251 -14.89 -16.44 -8.29
C LYS A 251 -15.44 -15.38 -7.32
N ARG A 252 -14.56 -14.68 -6.57
CA ARG A 252 -14.92 -13.64 -5.61
C ARG A 252 -15.06 -12.25 -6.22
N ALA A 253 -14.86 -12.08 -7.53
CA ALA A 253 -15.01 -10.78 -8.17
C ALA A 253 -16.46 -10.32 -8.15
N HIS A 254 -16.69 -9.06 -7.81
CA HIS A 254 -18.03 -8.46 -7.76
C HIS A 254 -18.72 -8.52 -9.12
N SER A 255 -20.02 -8.81 -9.16
CA SER A 255 -20.74 -8.91 -10.42
C SER A 255 -20.93 -7.52 -11.03
N ARG A 256 -20.85 -7.41 -12.36
CA ARG A 256 -21.14 -6.17 -13.11
C ARG A 256 -22.55 -5.62 -12.81
N THR A 257 -23.51 -6.52 -12.51
CA THR A 257 -24.91 -6.17 -12.17
C THR A 257 -25.04 -5.64 -10.75
N GLY A 258 -24.24 -6.09 -9.79
CA GLY A 258 -24.20 -5.54 -8.42
C GLY A 258 -23.73 -4.08 -8.39
N ASN A 259 -22.87 -3.70 -9.32
CA ASN A 259 -22.48 -2.29 -9.51
C ASN A 259 -23.65 -1.42 -10.00
N ARG A 260 -24.66 -1.94 -10.70
CA ARG A 260 -25.83 -1.17 -11.16
C ARG A 260 -26.63 -0.54 -10.01
N GLN A 261 -26.75 -1.16 -8.86
CA GLN A 261 -27.49 -0.59 -7.72
C GLN A 261 -26.70 0.56 -7.04
N CYS A 262 -25.39 0.69 -7.30
CA CYS A 262 -24.60 1.84 -6.86
C CYS A 262 -24.66 3.02 -7.86
N HIS A 263 -25.18 2.80 -9.06
CA HIS A 263 -25.21 3.72 -10.21
C HIS A 263 -26.16 4.93 -10.07
N GLU A 264 -27.17 4.86 -9.24
CA GLU A 264 -28.16 5.95 -9.10
C GLU A 264 -27.55 7.24 -8.54
N ARG A 265 -26.29 7.22 -8.13
CA ARG A 265 -25.58 8.39 -7.57
C ARG A 265 -24.41 8.92 -8.41
N LEU A 266 -24.04 8.26 -9.51
CA LEU A 266 -22.93 8.70 -10.38
C LEU A 266 -23.49 9.08 -11.75
N PRO A 267 -23.45 10.36 -12.17
CA PRO A 267 -24.23 10.86 -13.31
C PRO A 267 -23.69 10.51 -14.71
N GLN A 268 -22.49 9.97 -14.86
CA GLN A 268 -21.91 9.64 -16.18
C GLN A 268 -21.42 8.20 -16.25
N PHE A 269 -22.21 7.37 -16.93
CA PHE A 269 -21.95 5.94 -17.12
C PHE A 269 -21.68 5.57 -18.56
N HIS A 270 -20.56 4.90 -18.82
CA HIS A 270 -20.34 4.10 -20.03
C HIS A 270 -20.01 2.65 -19.64
N GLN A 271 -20.80 1.71 -20.19
CA GLN A 271 -20.54 0.29 -20.05
C GLN A 271 -19.44 -0.07 -21.04
N ALA A 272 -18.20 -0.25 -20.58
CA ALA A 272 -17.15 -0.79 -21.43
C ALA A 272 -17.38 -2.27 -21.65
N ASP A 273 -17.63 -2.67 -22.91
CA ASP A 273 -17.56 -4.05 -23.36
C ASP A 273 -16.08 -4.44 -23.41
N CYS A 274 -15.62 -5.19 -22.41
CA CYS A 274 -14.28 -5.76 -22.41
C CYS A 274 -14.21 -6.98 -23.33
N SER A 275 -14.27 -6.76 -24.62
CA SER A 275 -13.66 -7.64 -25.60
C SER A 275 -12.15 -7.34 -25.64
N PRO A 276 -11.27 -8.35 -25.85
CA PRO A 276 -9.82 -8.11 -25.81
C PRO A 276 -9.43 -7.06 -26.85
N ALA A 277 -8.78 -6.03 -26.37
CA ALA A 277 -8.06 -4.96 -27.05
C ALA A 277 -8.36 -4.75 -28.54
N ARG A 278 -9.31 -3.88 -28.87
CA ARG A 278 -9.17 -3.08 -30.09
C ARG A 278 -8.33 -1.86 -29.75
N SER A 279 -7.25 -1.68 -30.49
CA SER A 279 -6.33 -0.56 -30.43
C SER A 279 -7.06 0.78 -30.30
N MET A 280 -6.76 1.53 -29.23
CA MET A 280 -7.10 2.94 -29.16
C MET A 280 -6.33 3.67 -30.25
N GLN A 281 -7.03 4.10 -31.30
CA GLN A 281 -6.47 5.02 -32.28
C GLN A 281 -6.49 6.43 -31.68
N SER A 282 -5.32 7.02 -31.64
CA SER A 282 -5.04 8.35 -31.12
C SER A 282 -5.88 9.44 -31.78
N GLY A 283 -6.80 10.02 -30.99
CA GLY A 283 -7.29 11.38 -31.21
C GLY A 283 -6.28 12.35 -30.60
N ARG A 284 -5.91 13.38 -31.35
CA ARG A 284 -4.98 14.41 -30.90
C ARG A 284 -5.68 15.30 -29.87
N GLY A 285 -5.07 15.50 -28.71
CA GLY A 285 -5.22 16.72 -27.92
C GLY A 285 -5.72 16.64 -26.49
N ASP A 286 -6.19 15.49 -25.98
CA ASP A 286 -6.77 15.44 -24.63
C ASP A 286 -5.86 14.69 -23.66
N VAL A 287 -5.58 15.29 -22.50
CA VAL A 287 -4.89 14.61 -21.40
C VAL A 287 -5.94 13.75 -20.69
N GLU A 288 -5.91 12.45 -20.93
CA GLU A 288 -6.76 11.46 -20.27
C GLU A 288 -5.99 10.81 -19.13
N ALA A 289 -6.50 10.89 -17.91
CA ALA A 289 -5.97 10.15 -16.78
C ALA A 289 -6.81 8.88 -16.56
N VAL A 290 -6.18 7.72 -16.67
CA VAL A 290 -6.83 6.42 -16.46
C VAL A 290 -6.25 5.77 -15.20
N ILE A 291 -7.09 5.51 -14.21
CA ILE A 291 -6.69 4.81 -12.98
C ILE A 291 -7.27 3.40 -13.00
N ARG A 292 -6.40 2.41 -12.92
CA ARG A 292 -6.78 0.99 -12.85
C ARG A 292 -6.51 0.47 -11.45
N SER A 293 -7.56 0.05 -10.74
CA SER A 293 -7.46 -0.81 -9.57
C SER A 293 -7.57 -2.28 -10.02
N LEU A 294 -6.67 -3.12 -9.58
CA LEU A 294 -6.67 -4.56 -9.86
C LEU A 294 -7.32 -5.35 -8.73
#